data_c3b4842052422ca4dc95544234d9c408
#
_entry.id   c3b4842052422ca4dc95544234d9c408
#
_cell.length_a   1.000
_cell.length_b   1.000
_cell.length_c   1.000
_cell.angle_alpha   90.00
_cell.angle_beta   90.00
_cell.angle_gamma   90.00
#
_symmetry.space_group_name_H-M   'P 1'
#
loop_
_entity.id
_entity.type
_entity.pdbx_description
1 polymer ?
#
loop_
_entity_poly.entity_id
_entity_poly.type
_entity_poly.pdbx_seq_one_letter_code
_entity_poly.pdbx_strand_id
1 'polypeptide(L)'
;MSAVSLKPLAVLAFAGTTLLAGLQPAAEPVPAPQADAAKPAASEPAAHVSRTARLQAFLTGRYGKDAKLSGQWRGSWTQDDETRAIDWQVCAEQPVVTGDSWQQLLAVCGALVDGAHIDPGTIEFFVLQPKGDGFGVTSELTGERFGSGGQPGTASIIRAGSDFYGFRVEDGWFGQGFSLLSQTLVLPGPKGLTSTGNVRSHIDNDAQYECENVDAAADPDTAEDCRTRRFSIDFALRFDDSDRSARIWPLLIEETGNTCGGKRVRQEHRFTLDPKSWTYSFPESLRREGCE
;
A
#
# COMPACT_ATOMS: atom_id res chain seq x y z
N MET A 1 3.10 -12.03 40.96
CA MET A 1 3.70 -10.84 41.55
C MET A 1 5.18 -10.87 41.24
N SER A 2 5.64 -10.15 40.22
CA SER A 2 7.06 -9.96 39.92
C SER A 2 7.23 -8.55 39.38
N ALA A 3 8.01 -7.78 40.10
CA ALA A 3 8.26 -6.38 39.90
C ALA A 3 9.26 -6.14 38.75
N VAL A 4 8.92 -5.23 37.85
CA VAL A 4 9.81 -4.72 36.81
C VAL A 4 10.52 -3.46 37.29
N SER A 5 11.83 -3.52 37.30
CA SER A 5 12.75 -2.43 37.74
C SER A 5 13.03 -1.49 36.59
N LEU A 6 12.69 -0.21 36.76
CA LEU A 6 13.05 0.91 35.89
C LEU A 6 14.40 1.51 36.33
N LYS A 7 15.35 1.64 35.39
CA LYS A 7 16.60 2.39 35.55
C LYS A 7 16.46 3.80 34.97
N PRO A 8 16.97 4.84 35.60
CA PRO A 8 16.92 6.20 35.09
C PRO A 8 18.08 6.53 34.14
N LEU A 9 17.77 7.30 33.06
CA LEU A 9 18.74 7.92 32.16
C LEU A 9 19.30 9.21 32.79
N ALA A 10 20.62 9.35 32.71
CA ALA A 10 21.35 10.53 33.14
C ALA A 10 21.39 11.58 32.02
N VAL A 11 21.10 12.84 32.41
CA VAL A 11 21.21 14.03 31.55
C VAL A 11 22.61 14.64 31.79
N LEU A 12 23.37 14.85 30.73
CA LEU A 12 24.62 15.59 30.72
C LEU A 12 24.40 16.97 30.11
N ALA A 13 24.57 18.01 30.92
CA ALA A 13 24.61 19.40 30.51
C ALA A 13 26.06 19.81 30.21
N PHE A 14 26.31 20.49 29.09
CA PHE A 14 27.54 21.20 28.82
C PHE A 14 27.24 22.69 28.64
N ALA A 15 27.78 23.48 29.55
CA ALA A 15 27.90 24.93 29.47
C ALA A 15 29.31 25.27 29.01
N GLY A 16 29.42 26.16 28.06
CA GLY A 16 30.72 26.69 27.63
C GLY A 16 30.55 28.08 26.99
N THR A 17 30.75 29.09 27.82
CA THR A 17 30.79 30.52 27.49
C THR A 17 32.21 30.90 27.10
N THR A 18 32.44 31.61 26.02
CA THR A 18 33.65 32.43 25.81
C THR A 18 33.33 33.69 25.03
N LEU A 19 33.42 34.83 25.69
CA LEU A 19 33.47 36.17 25.12
C LEU A 19 34.86 36.45 24.57
N LEU A 20 34.95 37.02 23.38
CA LEU A 20 36.14 37.71 22.88
C LEU A 20 35.70 39.05 22.25
N ALA A 21 36.13 40.11 22.90
CA ALA A 21 35.99 41.47 22.41
C ALA A 21 37.11 41.74 21.39
N GLY A 22 36.79 42.24 20.23
CA GLY A 22 37.71 42.65 19.19
C GLY A 22 37.44 44.07 18.72
N LEU A 23 38.50 44.89 18.79
CA LEU A 23 38.58 46.32 18.47
C LEU A 23 38.17 46.61 17.01
N GLN A 24 37.38 47.69 16.82
CA GLN A 24 37.09 48.31 15.53
C GLN A 24 38.18 49.29 15.12
N PRO A 25 38.68 49.25 13.87
CA PRO A 25 39.37 50.37 13.27
C PRO A 25 38.43 51.38 12.59
N ALA A 26 38.83 52.64 12.60
CA ALA A 26 38.13 53.81 12.07
C ALA A 26 37.88 53.72 10.56
N ALA A 27 36.71 54.16 10.08
CA ALA A 27 36.34 54.18 8.68
C ALA A 27 36.77 55.46 8.00
N GLU A 28 37.41 55.34 6.81
CA GLU A 28 37.63 56.40 5.84
C GLU A 28 36.34 56.76 5.08
N PRO A 29 36.18 57.99 4.62
CA PRO A 29 34.97 58.42 3.92
C PRO A 29 34.96 57.91 2.47
N VAL A 30 33.87 57.20 2.13
CA VAL A 30 33.60 56.65 0.79
C VAL A 30 32.93 57.74 -0.09
N PRO A 31 33.36 57.91 -1.35
CA PRO A 31 32.70 58.81 -2.31
C PRO A 31 31.29 58.34 -2.70
N ALA A 32 30.41 59.30 -2.98
CA ALA A 32 28.99 59.05 -3.31
C ALA A 32 28.86 58.18 -4.59
N PRO A 33 27.93 57.22 -4.60
CA PRO A 33 27.70 56.37 -5.76
C PRO A 33 26.95 57.12 -6.88
N GLN A 34 27.48 57.00 -8.09
CA GLN A 34 26.78 57.36 -9.32
C GLN A 34 25.55 56.49 -9.50
N ALA A 35 24.45 57.14 -9.93
CA ALA A 35 23.17 56.46 -10.23
C ALA A 35 23.37 55.54 -11.43
N ASP A 36 23.48 54.23 -11.17
CA ASP A 36 23.46 53.21 -12.21
C ASP A 36 22.05 53.02 -12.76
N ALA A 37 21.98 52.93 -14.10
CA ALA A 37 20.78 52.71 -14.85
C ALA A 37 20.03 51.45 -14.35
N ALA A 38 18.73 51.58 -14.12
CA ALA A 38 17.82 50.54 -13.66
C ALA A 38 17.97 49.24 -14.51
N LYS A 39 18.56 48.21 -13.91
CA LYS A 39 18.59 46.86 -14.44
C LYS A 39 17.14 46.36 -14.55
N PRO A 40 16.69 45.82 -15.71
CA PRO A 40 15.32 45.32 -15.82
C PRO A 40 15.09 44.30 -14.70
N ALA A 41 13.96 44.44 -14.00
CA ALA A 41 13.57 43.50 -12.93
C ALA A 41 13.56 42.08 -13.49
N ALA A 42 14.37 41.22 -12.86
CA ALA A 42 14.32 39.78 -13.14
C ALA A 42 12.88 39.35 -12.91
N SER A 43 12.25 38.77 -13.95
CA SER A 43 10.95 38.16 -13.83
C SER A 43 10.98 37.18 -12.66
N GLU A 44 10.05 37.32 -11.71
CA GLU A 44 9.87 36.38 -10.59
C GLU A 44 9.84 34.94 -11.16
N PRO A 45 10.61 34.01 -10.58
CA PRO A 45 10.54 32.62 -11.01
C PRO A 45 9.10 32.14 -10.83
N ALA A 46 8.51 31.58 -11.89
CA ALA A 46 7.15 31.06 -11.88
C ALA A 46 7.01 30.13 -10.65
N ALA A 47 6.05 30.43 -9.79
CA ALA A 47 5.82 29.67 -8.56
C ALA A 47 5.60 28.21 -8.93
N HIS A 48 6.51 27.32 -8.49
CA HIS A 48 6.39 25.89 -8.74
C HIS A 48 5.12 25.35 -8.06
N VAL A 49 4.18 24.83 -8.85
CA VAL A 49 2.97 24.18 -8.33
C VAL A 49 3.38 23.00 -7.47
N SER A 50 2.92 22.96 -6.23
CA SER A 50 3.25 21.90 -5.29
C SER A 50 2.70 20.53 -5.73
N ARG A 51 3.34 19.42 -5.31
CA ARG A 51 2.85 18.05 -5.55
C ARG A 51 1.39 17.88 -5.09
N THR A 52 1.06 18.40 -3.91
CA THR A 52 -0.29 18.37 -3.34
C THR A 52 -1.31 19.07 -4.23
N ALA A 53 -0.97 20.26 -4.74
CA ALA A 53 -1.86 21.01 -5.65
C ALA A 53 -2.07 20.26 -6.97
N ARG A 54 -1.03 19.63 -7.52
CA ARG A 54 -1.11 18.79 -8.74
C ARG A 54 -2.02 17.58 -8.52
N LEU A 55 -1.88 16.88 -7.37
CA LEU A 55 -2.73 15.74 -7.01
C LEU A 55 -4.19 16.15 -6.82
N GLN A 56 -4.43 17.27 -6.13
CA GLN A 56 -5.78 17.80 -5.96
C GLN A 56 -6.42 18.16 -7.32
N ALA A 57 -5.66 18.78 -8.23
CA ALA A 57 -6.14 19.09 -9.58
C ALA A 57 -6.46 17.81 -10.37
N PHE A 58 -5.63 16.77 -10.27
CA PHE A 58 -5.89 15.46 -10.89
C PHE A 58 -7.19 14.84 -10.35
N LEU A 59 -7.35 14.77 -9.04
CA LEU A 59 -8.54 14.19 -8.41
C LEU A 59 -9.81 14.96 -8.80
N THR A 60 -9.76 16.30 -8.78
CA THR A 60 -10.89 17.16 -9.18
C THR A 60 -11.25 16.95 -10.65
N GLY A 61 -10.25 16.82 -11.53
CA GLY A 61 -10.46 16.53 -12.95
C GLY A 61 -11.05 15.15 -13.23
N ARG A 62 -10.69 14.13 -12.41
CA ARG A 62 -11.11 12.74 -12.61
C ARG A 62 -12.45 12.43 -11.94
N TYR A 63 -12.68 12.91 -10.71
CA TYR A 63 -13.80 12.52 -9.84
C TYR A 63 -14.77 13.68 -9.54
N GLY A 64 -14.51 14.87 -10.08
CA GLY A 64 -15.35 16.05 -9.87
C GLY A 64 -14.89 16.94 -8.71
N LYS A 65 -15.60 18.05 -8.54
CA LYS A 65 -15.21 19.17 -7.65
C LYS A 65 -15.13 18.78 -6.15
N ASP A 66 -15.84 17.74 -5.75
CA ASP A 66 -15.93 17.31 -4.35
C ASP A 66 -14.80 16.33 -3.97
N ALA A 67 -14.01 15.89 -4.97
CA ALA A 67 -12.86 15.03 -4.75
C ALA A 67 -11.76 15.74 -3.95
N LYS A 68 -11.14 15.02 -3.03
CA LYS A 68 -10.14 15.58 -2.10
C LYS A 68 -9.08 14.56 -1.72
N LEU A 69 -7.90 15.05 -1.35
CA LEU A 69 -6.77 14.22 -0.94
C LEU A 69 -6.97 13.53 0.42
N SER A 70 -7.81 14.10 1.26
CA SER A 70 -8.05 13.55 2.61
C SER A 70 -9.54 13.44 2.91
N GLY A 71 -9.94 12.30 3.45
CA GLY A 71 -11.33 11.96 3.72
C GLY A 71 -12.08 11.46 2.49
N GLN A 72 -13.35 11.13 2.68
CA GLN A 72 -14.21 10.54 1.66
C GLN A 72 -15.01 11.61 0.90
N TRP A 73 -15.33 11.32 -0.36
CA TRP A 73 -16.28 12.09 -1.15
C TRP A 73 -17.27 11.20 -1.88
N ARG A 74 -18.50 11.64 -2.02
CA ARG A 74 -19.55 10.92 -2.72
C ARG A 74 -19.37 11.01 -4.22
N GLY A 75 -19.57 9.90 -4.92
CA GLY A 75 -19.56 9.82 -6.38
C GLY A 75 -20.51 8.74 -6.89
N SER A 76 -20.35 8.40 -8.14
CA SER A 76 -21.01 7.27 -8.79
C SER A 76 -19.95 6.36 -9.44
N TRP A 77 -20.27 5.10 -9.50
CA TRP A 77 -19.49 4.08 -10.18
C TRP A 77 -20.39 3.26 -11.08
N THR A 78 -20.02 3.11 -12.35
CA THR A 78 -20.79 2.37 -13.34
C THR A 78 -20.02 1.11 -13.70
N GLN A 79 -20.68 -0.03 -13.57
CA GLN A 79 -20.17 -1.33 -13.98
C GLN A 79 -21.33 -2.17 -14.53
N ASP A 80 -21.08 -2.91 -15.63
CA ASP A 80 -22.06 -3.80 -16.27
C ASP A 80 -23.42 -3.10 -16.53
N ASP A 81 -23.38 -1.81 -16.96
CA ASP A 81 -24.52 -0.91 -17.19
C ASP A 81 -25.32 -0.51 -15.92
N GLU A 82 -24.88 -0.93 -14.75
CA GLU A 82 -25.43 -0.50 -13.47
C GLU A 82 -24.61 0.66 -12.87
N THR A 83 -25.27 1.76 -12.53
CA THR A 83 -24.66 2.89 -11.83
C THR A 83 -25.08 2.89 -10.36
N ARG A 84 -24.10 2.83 -9.46
CA ARG A 84 -24.31 2.80 -8.02
C ARG A 84 -23.63 3.98 -7.33
N ALA A 85 -24.19 4.40 -6.21
CA ALA A 85 -23.56 5.40 -5.35
C ALA A 85 -22.34 4.80 -4.65
N ILE A 86 -21.25 5.56 -4.61
CA ILE A 86 -19.97 5.10 -4.06
C ILE A 86 -19.31 6.22 -3.25
N ASP A 87 -18.66 5.86 -2.16
CA ASP A 87 -17.81 6.74 -1.38
C ASP A 87 -16.35 6.49 -1.76
N TRP A 88 -15.75 7.46 -2.43
CA TRP A 88 -14.36 7.44 -2.84
C TRP A 88 -13.43 7.98 -1.76
N GLN A 89 -12.19 7.48 -1.71
CA GLN A 89 -11.11 8.06 -0.92
C GLN A 89 -9.74 7.74 -1.54
N VAL A 90 -8.76 8.59 -1.33
CA VAL A 90 -7.36 8.23 -1.60
C VAL A 90 -6.92 7.23 -0.52
N CYS A 91 -6.60 6.00 -0.93
CA CYS A 91 -6.23 4.93 0.00
C CYS A 91 -4.73 4.64 0.02
N ALA A 92 -4.00 4.99 -1.05
CA ALA A 92 -2.54 4.96 -1.05
C ALA A 92 -1.99 6.02 -2.01
N GLU A 93 -0.94 6.74 -1.60
CA GLU A 93 -0.23 7.66 -2.48
C GLU A 93 1.24 7.78 -2.08
N GLN A 94 2.14 7.79 -3.07
CA GLN A 94 3.57 7.92 -2.81
C GLN A 94 4.31 8.44 -4.05
N PRO A 95 5.19 9.46 -3.90
CA PRO A 95 6.16 9.77 -4.93
C PRO A 95 7.26 8.70 -4.93
N VAL A 96 7.64 8.25 -6.12
CA VAL A 96 8.72 7.28 -6.33
C VAL A 96 9.67 7.77 -7.42
N VAL A 97 10.92 7.36 -7.33
CA VAL A 97 11.91 7.62 -8.40
C VAL A 97 12.06 6.35 -9.22
N THR A 98 11.93 6.49 -10.53
CA THR A 98 12.09 5.39 -11.49
C THR A 98 13.05 5.86 -12.58
N GLY A 99 14.27 5.33 -12.57
CA GLY A 99 15.37 5.87 -13.40
C GLY A 99 15.65 7.33 -13.05
N ASP A 100 15.71 8.20 -14.07
CA ASP A 100 16.01 9.64 -13.91
C ASP A 100 14.77 10.51 -13.67
N SER A 101 13.59 9.92 -13.55
CA SER A 101 12.32 10.64 -13.38
C SER A 101 11.61 10.23 -12.11
N TRP A 102 10.88 11.18 -11.53
CA TRP A 102 9.95 10.83 -10.45
C TRP A 102 8.53 10.66 -10.97
N GLN A 103 7.81 9.76 -10.36
CA GLN A 103 6.43 9.44 -10.63
C GLN A 103 5.63 9.52 -9.33
N GLN A 104 4.33 9.73 -9.45
CA GLN A 104 3.39 9.64 -8.35
C GLN A 104 2.56 8.37 -8.52
N LEU A 105 2.65 7.45 -7.59
CA LEU A 105 1.72 6.34 -7.48
C LEU A 105 0.52 6.79 -6.67
N LEU A 106 -0.67 6.40 -7.12
CA LEU A 106 -1.93 6.77 -6.48
C LEU A 106 -2.92 5.62 -6.61
N ALA A 107 -3.53 5.23 -5.50
CA ALA A 107 -4.69 4.35 -5.47
C ALA A 107 -5.89 5.09 -4.88
N VAL A 108 -7.03 5.00 -5.55
CA VAL A 108 -8.30 5.58 -5.12
C VAL A 108 -9.29 4.44 -4.89
N CYS A 109 -9.71 4.29 -3.65
CA CYS A 109 -10.62 3.25 -3.21
C CYS A 109 -12.06 3.74 -3.20
N GLY A 110 -12.98 2.91 -3.68
CA GLY A 110 -14.41 3.19 -3.70
C GLY A 110 -15.19 2.14 -2.93
N ALA A 111 -15.91 2.58 -1.90
CA ALA A 111 -16.83 1.75 -1.14
C ALA A 111 -18.27 1.98 -1.60
N LEU A 112 -19.01 0.92 -1.92
CA LEU A 112 -20.43 1.02 -2.28
C LEU A 112 -21.24 1.47 -1.08
N VAL A 113 -22.14 2.43 -1.28
CA VAL A 113 -22.96 3.00 -0.20
C VAL A 113 -23.94 1.99 0.37
N ASP A 114 -24.56 1.21 -0.50
CA ASP A 114 -25.56 0.18 -0.14
C ASP A 114 -25.06 -1.19 -0.67
N GLY A 115 -23.79 -1.54 -0.36
CA GLY A 115 -23.20 -2.82 -0.77
C GLY A 115 -23.82 -3.99 0.00
N ALA A 116 -24.29 -5.01 -0.72
CA ALA A 116 -24.68 -6.29 -0.13
C ALA A 116 -23.43 -7.04 0.36
N HIS A 117 -23.61 -8.03 1.22
CA HIS A 117 -22.50 -8.81 1.81
C HIS A 117 -21.51 -9.39 0.78
N ILE A 118 -22.02 -9.76 -0.40
CA ILE A 118 -21.22 -10.35 -1.49
C ILE A 118 -20.68 -9.30 -2.48
N ASP A 119 -21.15 -8.04 -2.40
CA ASP A 119 -20.70 -7.01 -3.34
C ASP A 119 -19.25 -6.61 -3.03
N PRO A 120 -18.36 -6.55 -4.02
CA PRO A 120 -17.04 -5.95 -3.86
C PRO A 120 -17.13 -4.43 -3.88
N GLY A 121 -16.11 -3.77 -3.35
CA GLY A 121 -15.79 -2.40 -3.72
C GLY A 121 -14.91 -2.34 -4.96
N THR A 122 -14.32 -1.18 -5.24
CA THR A 122 -13.41 -1.00 -6.37
C THR A 122 -12.15 -0.23 -5.95
N ILE A 123 -11.04 -0.45 -6.67
CA ILE A 123 -9.82 0.33 -6.51
C ILE A 123 -9.34 0.74 -7.90
N GLU A 124 -9.08 2.01 -8.09
CA GLU A 124 -8.46 2.56 -9.30
C GLU A 124 -7.00 2.91 -9.00
N PHE A 125 -6.10 2.44 -9.85
CA PHE A 125 -4.65 2.60 -9.71
C PHE A 125 -4.10 3.49 -10.81
N PHE A 126 -3.20 4.40 -10.43
CA PHE A 126 -2.59 5.35 -11.36
C PHE A 126 -1.09 5.45 -11.14
N VAL A 127 -0.35 5.51 -12.25
CA VAL A 127 1.02 6.02 -12.31
C VAL A 127 0.96 7.37 -13.00
N LEU A 128 1.35 8.42 -12.29
CA LEU A 128 1.24 9.80 -12.73
C LEU A 128 2.64 10.41 -12.90
N GLN A 129 2.80 11.23 -13.94
CA GLN A 129 4.01 12.04 -14.12
C GLN A 129 3.67 13.53 -14.15
N PRO A 130 4.56 14.41 -13.66
CA PRO A 130 4.38 15.84 -13.80
C PRO A 130 4.21 16.24 -15.27
N LYS A 131 3.16 17.03 -15.56
CA LYS A 131 2.88 17.56 -16.90
C LYS A 131 2.35 18.99 -16.77
N GLY A 132 3.18 19.96 -17.13
CA GLY A 132 2.88 21.37 -16.87
C GLY A 132 2.60 21.60 -15.38
N ASP A 133 1.49 22.23 -15.04
CA ASP A 133 1.07 22.51 -13.66
C ASP A 133 0.27 21.39 -13.02
N GLY A 134 0.07 20.27 -13.71
CA GLY A 134 -0.71 19.12 -13.24
C GLY A 134 0.08 17.80 -13.28
N PHE A 135 -0.70 16.72 -13.30
CA PHE A 135 -0.24 15.36 -13.57
C PHE A 135 -0.84 14.84 -14.88
N GLY A 136 -0.03 14.13 -15.67
CA GLY A 136 -0.49 13.26 -16.74
C GLY A 136 -0.50 11.81 -16.29
N VAL A 137 -1.51 11.05 -16.72
CA VAL A 137 -1.55 9.59 -16.50
C VAL A 137 -0.60 8.92 -17.47
N THR A 138 0.37 8.15 -16.98
CA THR A 138 1.26 7.32 -17.78
C THR A 138 0.79 5.88 -17.83
N SER A 139 0.09 5.44 -16.79
CA SER A 139 -0.52 4.12 -16.72
C SER A 139 -1.67 4.14 -15.71
N GLU A 140 -2.74 3.41 -16.01
CA GLU A 140 -3.85 3.20 -15.09
C GLU A 140 -4.39 1.77 -15.20
N LEU A 141 -5.01 1.32 -14.11
CA LEU A 141 -5.83 0.12 -14.03
C LEU A 141 -7.09 0.49 -13.25
N THR A 142 -8.24 0.45 -13.91
CA THR A 142 -9.53 0.89 -13.36
C THR A 142 -10.59 -0.17 -13.59
N GLY A 143 -11.68 -0.14 -12.83
CA GLY A 143 -12.76 -1.11 -12.93
C GLY A 143 -12.48 -2.44 -12.23
N GLU A 144 -11.35 -2.56 -11.53
CA GLU A 144 -11.02 -3.75 -10.74
C GLU A 144 -11.86 -3.83 -9.47
N ARG A 145 -12.28 -5.04 -9.14
CA ARG A 145 -13.18 -5.35 -8.03
C ARG A 145 -12.41 -6.08 -6.93
N PHE A 146 -12.55 -5.59 -5.71
CA PHE A 146 -11.87 -6.15 -4.54
C PHE A 146 -12.79 -6.16 -3.33
N GLY A 147 -12.54 -7.10 -2.41
CA GLY A 147 -13.21 -7.15 -1.13
C GLY A 147 -14.62 -7.69 -1.16
N SER A 148 -15.39 -7.34 -0.14
CA SER A 148 -16.76 -7.80 0.07
C SER A 148 -17.54 -6.79 0.92
N GLY A 149 -18.86 -6.95 1.02
CA GLY A 149 -19.71 -6.03 1.77
C GLY A 149 -19.68 -4.59 1.23
N GLY A 150 -19.43 -4.42 -0.06
CA GLY A 150 -19.24 -3.12 -0.70
C GLY A 150 -17.90 -2.45 -0.43
N GLN A 151 -17.01 -3.09 0.36
CA GLN A 151 -15.71 -2.52 0.75
C GLN A 151 -14.60 -3.01 -0.18
N PRO A 152 -13.64 -2.14 -0.59
CA PRO A 152 -12.63 -2.48 -1.59
C PRO A 152 -11.42 -3.25 -1.04
N GLY A 153 -11.34 -3.52 0.26
CA GLY A 153 -10.11 -4.02 0.89
C GLY A 153 -9.09 -2.91 1.16
N THR A 154 -7.84 -3.27 1.34
CA THR A 154 -6.75 -2.36 1.69
C THR A 154 -5.70 -2.33 0.59
N ALA A 155 -5.41 -1.16 0.02
CA ALA A 155 -4.34 -0.96 -0.93
C ALA A 155 -3.08 -0.39 -0.27
N SER A 156 -1.92 -0.87 -0.66
CA SER A 156 -0.61 -0.37 -0.27
C SER A 156 0.33 -0.28 -1.45
N ILE A 157 1.30 0.64 -1.38
CA ILE A 157 2.35 0.75 -2.40
C ILE A 157 3.52 -0.12 -1.96
N ILE A 158 4.06 -0.89 -2.90
CA ILE A 158 5.15 -1.83 -2.67
C ILE A 158 6.32 -1.55 -3.60
N ARG A 159 7.52 -1.87 -3.13
CA ARG A 159 8.73 -1.91 -3.95
C ARG A 159 9.01 -3.37 -4.34
N ALA A 160 9.03 -3.65 -5.63
CA ALA A 160 9.19 -4.98 -6.21
C ALA A 160 10.49 -5.14 -7.01
N GLY A 161 11.40 -4.16 -6.94
CA GLY A 161 12.69 -4.16 -7.63
C GLY A 161 13.53 -2.94 -7.31
N SER A 162 14.69 -2.77 -7.99
CA SER A 162 15.61 -1.64 -7.76
C SER A 162 14.91 -0.29 -7.91
N ASP A 163 14.19 -0.09 -9.02
CA ASP A 163 13.40 1.10 -9.34
C ASP A 163 12.00 0.69 -9.82
N PHE A 164 11.48 -0.40 -9.27
CA PHE A 164 10.24 -1.00 -9.69
C PHE A 164 9.23 -1.01 -8.55
N TYR A 165 8.16 -0.27 -8.71
CA TYR A 165 7.12 -0.07 -7.71
C TYR A 165 5.75 -0.43 -8.28
N GLY A 166 4.84 -0.83 -7.40
CA GLY A 166 3.47 -1.16 -7.75
C GLY A 166 2.58 -1.11 -6.52
N PHE A 167 1.49 -1.87 -6.57
CA PHE A 167 0.51 -1.91 -5.51
C PHE A 167 0.28 -3.35 -5.05
N ARG A 168 -0.06 -3.51 -3.77
CA ARG A 168 -0.62 -4.71 -3.18
C ARG A 168 -1.99 -4.39 -2.64
N VAL A 169 -2.96 -5.21 -2.97
CA VAL A 169 -4.30 -5.17 -2.40
C VAL A 169 -4.47 -6.37 -1.49
N GLU A 170 -4.91 -6.14 -0.28
CA GLU A 170 -5.34 -7.17 0.66
C GLU A 170 -6.84 -7.08 0.81
N ASP A 171 -7.52 -8.16 0.48
CA ASP A 171 -8.96 -8.26 0.55
C ASP A 171 -9.40 -9.65 1.01
N GLY A 172 -10.69 -9.83 1.26
CA GLY A 172 -11.14 -11.14 1.68
C GLY A 172 -12.63 -11.23 1.91
N TRP A 173 -12.99 -12.46 2.28
CA TRP A 173 -14.35 -12.83 2.61
C TRP A 173 -14.39 -13.57 3.95
N PHE A 174 -15.43 -13.28 4.72
CA PHE A 174 -15.72 -13.93 5.99
C PHE A 174 -17.15 -14.46 5.94
N GLY A 175 -17.34 -15.74 6.24
CA GLY A 175 -18.67 -16.32 6.28
C GLY A 175 -18.66 -17.80 6.59
N GLN A 176 -19.76 -18.30 7.15
CA GLN A 176 -19.94 -19.72 7.47
C GLN A 176 -18.79 -20.33 8.31
N GLY A 177 -18.16 -19.52 9.15
CA GLY A 177 -17.04 -19.95 10.00
C GLY A 177 -15.68 -19.99 9.31
N PHE A 178 -15.57 -19.51 8.06
CA PHE A 178 -14.32 -19.40 7.32
C PHE A 178 -13.85 -17.95 7.21
N SER A 179 -12.53 -17.77 7.21
CA SER A 179 -11.84 -16.55 6.78
C SER A 179 -10.99 -16.88 5.56
N LEU A 180 -11.23 -16.18 4.45
CA LEU A 180 -10.45 -16.32 3.22
C LEU A 180 -9.91 -14.95 2.84
N LEU A 181 -8.66 -14.66 3.21
CA LEU A 181 -7.98 -13.43 2.84
C LEU A 181 -7.04 -13.68 1.67
N SER A 182 -6.97 -12.72 0.77
CA SER A 182 -6.13 -12.77 -0.44
C SER A 182 -5.32 -11.50 -0.58
N GLN A 183 -4.23 -11.60 -1.32
CA GLN A 183 -3.44 -10.46 -1.75
C GLN A 183 -3.20 -10.50 -3.25
N THR A 184 -3.48 -9.37 -3.89
CA THR A 184 -3.31 -9.16 -5.32
C THR A 184 -2.18 -8.18 -5.57
N LEU A 185 -1.27 -8.51 -6.48
CA LEU A 185 -0.19 -7.63 -6.91
C LEU A 185 -0.56 -6.95 -8.22
N VAL A 186 -0.52 -5.61 -8.23
CA VAL A 186 -0.72 -4.78 -9.43
C VAL A 186 0.60 -4.08 -9.74
N LEU A 187 1.25 -4.49 -10.84
CA LEU A 187 2.58 -4.02 -11.23
C LEU A 187 2.56 -3.35 -12.61
N PRO A 188 3.46 -2.38 -12.88
CA PRO A 188 3.63 -1.81 -14.20
C PRO A 188 4.13 -2.86 -15.18
N GLY A 189 3.37 -3.14 -16.23
CA GLY A 189 3.70 -4.06 -17.31
C GLY A 189 3.94 -3.36 -18.64
N PRO A 190 4.23 -4.12 -19.70
CA PRO A 190 4.50 -3.57 -21.04
C PRO A 190 3.32 -2.79 -21.64
N LYS A 191 2.09 -3.09 -21.18
CA LYS A 191 0.85 -2.46 -21.67
C LYS A 191 0.20 -1.52 -20.65
N GLY A 192 0.86 -1.26 -19.52
CA GLY A 192 0.35 -0.48 -18.41
C GLY A 192 0.29 -1.28 -17.11
N LEU A 193 -0.37 -0.72 -16.10
CA LEU A 193 -0.63 -1.43 -14.85
C LEU A 193 -1.46 -2.69 -15.12
N THR A 194 -1.09 -3.79 -14.48
CA THR A 194 -1.80 -5.06 -14.64
C THR A 194 -1.75 -5.88 -13.35
N SER A 195 -2.79 -6.64 -13.08
CA SER A 195 -2.79 -7.66 -12.03
C SER A 195 -1.84 -8.79 -12.44
N THR A 196 -0.79 -9.01 -11.67
CA THR A 196 0.27 -9.98 -11.98
C THR A 196 0.12 -11.29 -11.22
N GLY A 197 -0.80 -11.35 -10.27
CA GLY A 197 -1.12 -12.56 -9.53
C GLY A 197 -1.93 -12.28 -8.28
N ASN A 198 -2.70 -13.29 -7.88
CA ASN A 198 -3.46 -13.34 -6.64
C ASN A 198 -3.09 -14.60 -5.89
N VAL A 199 -2.88 -14.48 -4.59
CA VAL A 199 -2.53 -15.57 -3.68
C VAL A 199 -3.19 -15.32 -2.33
N ARG A 200 -3.44 -16.37 -1.56
CA ARG A 200 -3.93 -16.23 -0.19
C ARG A 200 -2.94 -15.44 0.66
N SER A 201 -3.45 -14.67 1.61
CA SER A 201 -2.67 -14.11 2.73
C SER A 201 -2.99 -14.83 4.03
N HIS A 202 -4.23 -15.31 4.18
CA HIS A 202 -4.66 -16.10 5.32
C HIS A 202 -5.87 -16.95 4.96
N ILE A 203 -5.94 -18.16 5.50
CA ILE A 203 -7.13 -19.00 5.49
C ILE A 203 -7.32 -19.66 6.84
N ASP A 204 -8.52 -19.67 7.35
CA ASP A 204 -8.90 -20.45 8.55
C ASP A 204 -10.36 -20.89 8.53
N ASN A 205 -10.70 -21.83 9.38
CA ASN A 205 -12.05 -22.22 9.71
C ASN A 205 -12.31 -22.21 11.22
N ASP A 206 -11.61 -21.36 11.94
CA ASP A 206 -11.62 -21.31 13.40
C ASP A 206 -13.02 -21.06 13.96
N ALA A 207 -13.84 -20.23 13.26
CA ALA A 207 -15.20 -19.93 13.71
C ALA A 207 -16.23 -21.02 13.40
N GLN A 208 -15.85 -22.12 12.72
CA GLN A 208 -16.71 -23.30 12.59
C GLN A 208 -16.72 -24.19 13.84
N TYR A 209 -15.64 -24.12 14.63
CA TYR A 209 -15.40 -25.04 15.73
C TYR A 209 -15.10 -24.24 17.00
N GLU A 210 -15.89 -24.46 18.06
CA GLU A 210 -15.66 -23.86 19.38
C GLU A 210 -14.55 -24.62 20.14
N CYS A 211 -13.33 -24.61 19.60
CA CYS A 211 -12.23 -25.45 20.07
C CYS A 211 -11.55 -24.96 21.35
N GLU A 212 -11.79 -23.74 21.80
CA GLU A 212 -11.05 -23.14 22.92
C GLU A 212 -11.40 -23.75 24.28
N ASN A 213 -12.62 -24.30 24.42
CA ASN A 213 -13.13 -24.82 25.70
C ASN A 213 -13.71 -26.23 25.59
N VAL A 214 -13.28 -27.02 24.58
CA VAL A 214 -13.78 -28.37 24.37
C VAL A 214 -13.27 -29.30 25.45
N ASP A 215 -14.17 -29.85 26.24
CA ASP A 215 -13.87 -30.99 27.12
C ASP A 215 -14.00 -32.31 26.32
N ALA A 216 -12.88 -32.86 25.92
CA ALA A 216 -12.85 -34.10 25.12
C ALA A 216 -13.51 -35.31 25.81
N ALA A 217 -13.71 -35.27 27.12
CA ALA A 217 -14.42 -36.33 27.85
C ALA A 217 -15.95 -36.15 27.82
N ALA A 218 -16.39 -34.89 27.76
CA ALA A 218 -17.83 -34.52 27.69
C ALA A 218 -18.34 -34.46 26.24
N ASP A 219 -17.47 -34.03 25.29
CA ASP A 219 -17.81 -33.87 23.86
C ASP A 219 -16.64 -34.39 22.99
N PRO A 220 -16.54 -35.74 22.84
CA PRO A 220 -15.46 -36.32 22.06
C PRO A 220 -15.55 -36.06 20.55
N ASP A 221 -16.75 -35.86 20.00
CA ASP A 221 -16.94 -35.60 18.56
C ASP A 221 -16.43 -34.21 18.19
N THR A 222 -16.78 -33.19 18.96
CA THR A 222 -16.25 -31.82 18.76
C THR A 222 -14.74 -31.78 18.98
N ALA A 223 -14.21 -32.48 19.98
CA ALA A 223 -12.77 -32.58 20.21
C ALA A 223 -12.03 -33.25 19.03
N GLU A 224 -12.61 -34.25 18.42
CA GLU A 224 -12.08 -34.90 17.22
C GLU A 224 -12.12 -34.01 16.01
N ASP A 225 -13.20 -33.29 15.78
CA ASP A 225 -13.34 -32.32 14.69
C ASP A 225 -12.33 -31.18 14.84
N CYS A 226 -12.15 -30.63 16.04
CA CYS A 226 -11.12 -29.64 16.35
C CYS A 226 -9.70 -30.15 16.02
N ARG A 227 -9.43 -31.40 16.33
CA ARG A 227 -8.14 -32.01 16.10
C ARG A 227 -7.87 -32.33 14.64
N THR A 228 -8.91 -32.73 13.87
CA THR A 228 -8.74 -33.31 12.53
C THR A 228 -9.11 -32.37 11.39
N ARG A 229 -10.04 -31.43 11.61
CA ARG A 229 -10.62 -30.57 10.56
C ARG A 229 -10.28 -29.09 10.68
N ARG A 230 -9.90 -28.64 11.89
CA ARG A 230 -9.48 -27.25 12.09
C ARG A 230 -8.17 -26.97 11.37
N PHE A 231 -8.11 -25.81 10.69
CA PHE A 231 -6.88 -25.31 10.10
C PHE A 231 -6.80 -23.78 10.22
N SER A 232 -5.57 -23.27 10.23
CA SER A 232 -5.27 -21.84 10.18
C SER A 232 -3.88 -21.68 9.56
N ILE A 233 -3.81 -21.04 8.41
CA ILE A 233 -2.61 -20.94 7.58
C ILE A 233 -2.41 -19.50 7.11
N ASP A 234 -1.22 -18.97 7.37
CA ASP A 234 -0.77 -17.67 6.91
C ASP A 234 0.18 -17.81 5.71
N PHE A 235 0.11 -16.84 4.79
CA PHE A 235 0.97 -16.74 3.62
C PHE A 235 1.59 -15.33 3.58
N ALA A 236 2.75 -15.18 4.19
CA ALA A 236 3.47 -13.92 4.24
C ALA A 236 4.23 -13.66 2.94
N LEU A 237 3.86 -12.58 2.24
CA LEU A 237 4.44 -12.18 0.97
C LEU A 237 5.55 -11.15 1.20
N ARG A 238 6.72 -11.35 0.59
CA ARG A 238 7.82 -10.39 0.52
C ARG A 238 8.59 -10.52 -0.78
N PHE A 239 9.34 -9.48 -1.14
CA PHE A 239 10.29 -9.54 -2.24
C PHE A 239 11.70 -9.84 -1.73
N ASP A 240 12.45 -10.67 -2.49
CA ASP A 240 13.85 -10.98 -2.19
C ASP A 240 14.76 -9.88 -2.76
N ASP A 241 15.13 -8.92 -1.94
CA ASP A 241 16.00 -7.81 -2.27
C ASP A 241 17.52 -8.12 -2.08
N SER A 242 17.90 -9.39 -2.02
CA SER A 242 19.29 -9.82 -1.88
C SER A 242 20.17 -9.32 -3.04
N ASP A 243 19.63 -9.25 -4.26
CA ASP A 243 20.21 -8.50 -5.37
C ASP A 243 19.46 -7.17 -5.54
N ARG A 244 19.94 -6.13 -4.87
CA ARG A 244 19.36 -4.80 -4.92
C ARG A 244 19.44 -4.13 -6.30
N SER A 245 20.31 -4.60 -7.18
CA SER A 245 20.46 -4.09 -8.55
C SER A 245 19.46 -4.68 -9.53
N ALA A 246 18.85 -5.82 -9.19
CA ALA A 246 17.88 -6.48 -10.06
C ALA A 246 16.65 -5.59 -10.27
N ARG A 247 16.27 -5.42 -11.54
CA ARG A 247 15.11 -4.59 -11.92
C ARG A 247 13.82 -5.07 -11.27
N ILE A 248 13.61 -6.39 -11.21
CA ILE A 248 12.46 -7.03 -10.58
C ILE A 248 13.01 -8.10 -9.64
N TRP A 249 12.61 -8.04 -8.39
CA TRP A 249 13.00 -9.01 -7.38
C TRP A 249 12.09 -10.24 -7.42
N PRO A 250 12.63 -11.42 -7.12
CA PRO A 250 11.81 -12.61 -6.91
C PRO A 250 10.81 -12.39 -5.77
N LEU A 251 9.62 -12.94 -5.93
CA LEU A 251 8.60 -12.96 -4.91
C LEU A 251 8.79 -14.19 -4.03
N LEU A 252 8.79 -14.00 -2.72
CA LEU A 252 8.83 -15.04 -1.72
C LEU A 252 7.50 -15.08 -0.97
N ILE A 253 6.97 -16.28 -0.75
CA ILE A 253 5.78 -16.52 0.05
C ILE A 253 6.14 -17.54 1.11
N GLU A 254 6.12 -17.11 2.37
CA GLU A 254 6.29 -18.00 3.51
C GLU A 254 4.91 -18.49 3.96
N GLU A 255 4.68 -19.78 3.84
CA GLU A 255 3.50 -20.49 4.30
C GLU A 255 3.75 -21.03 5.70
N THR A 256 2.93 -20.63 6.67
CA THR A 256 3.05 -21.07 8.08
C THR A 256 1.69 -21.34 8.69
N GLY A 257 1.61 -22.23 9.65
CA GLY A 257 0.36 -22.50 10.36
C GLY A 257 0.10 -23.97 10.64
N ASN A 258 -1.17 -24.30 10.76
CA ASN A 258 -1.64 -25.68 10.97
C ASN A 258 -2.60 -26.07 9.86
N THR A 259 -2.33 -27.20 9.22
CA THR A 259 -3.25 -27.84 8.28
C THR A 259 -4.18 -28.80 9.01
N CYS A 260 -5.15 -29.37 8.31
CA CYS A 260 -6.00 -30.43 8.84
C CYS A 260 -5.18 -31.57 9.46
N GLY A 261 -5.72 -32.18 10.52
CA GLY A 261 -5.02 -33.21 11.29
C GLY A 261 -3.92 -32.65 12.19
N GLY A 262 -3.92 -31.35 12.46
CA GLY A 262 -2.97 -30.68 13.36
C GLY A 262 -1.52 -30.67 12.87
N LYS A 263 -1.31 -30.91 11.58
CA LYS A 263 0.03 -30.89 11.00
C LYS A 263 0.49 -29.42 10.83
N ARG A 264 1.67 -29.11 11.36
CA ARG A 264 2.29 -27.81 11.13
C ARG A 264 2.88 -27.76 9.72
N VAL A 265 2.65 -26.64 9.04
CA VAL A 265 3.32 -26.29 7.79
C VAL A 265 4.27 -25.12 8.05
N ARG A 266 5.45 -25.21 7.46
CA ARG A 266 6.38 -24.08 7.31
C ARG A 266 7.16 -24.32 6.03
N GLN A 267 6.82 -23.56 5.00
CA GLN A 267 7.41 -23.70 3.68
C GLN A 267 7.62 -22.33 3.05
N GLU A 268 8.76 -22.11 2.41
CA GLU A 268 9.02 -20.94 1.59
C GLU A 268 8.90 -21.32 0.12
N HIS A 269 8.13 -20.53 -0.62
CA HIS A 269 7.96 -20.63 -2.06
C HIS A 269 8.61 -19.42 -2.72
N ARG A 270 9.31 -19.64 -3.84
CA ARG A 270 10.01 -18.59 -4.60
C ARG A 270 9.48 -18.53 -6.03
N PHE A 271 9.08 -17.34 -6.48
CA PHE A 271 8.50 -17.11 -7.80
C PHE A 271 9.25 -15.99 -8.51
N THR A 272 9.39 -16.16 -9.84
CA THR A 272 9.90 -15.13 -10.74
C THR A 272 8.75 -14.68 -11.64
N LEU A 273 8.63 -13.37 -11.86
CA LEU A 273 7.66 -12.82 -12.80
C LEU A 273 8.00 -13.28 -14.21
N ASP A 274 7.05 -13.93 -14.91
CA ASP A 274 7.25 -14.29 -16.32
C ASP A 274 7.24 -13.03 -17.19
N PRO A 275 8.33 -12.69 -17.89
CA PRO A 275 8.41 -11.47 -18.70
C PRO A 275 7.50 -11.47 -19.94
N LYS A 276 6.96 -12.63 -20.34
CA LYS A 276 6.06 -12.76 -21.51
C LYS A 276 4.60 -12.54 -21.13
N SER A 277 4.13 -13.30 -20.13
CA SER A 277 2.75 -13.21 -19.62
C SER A 277 2.56 -12.06 -18.63
N TRP A 278 3.64 -11.58 -18.02
CA TRP A 278 3.65 -10.57 -16.95
C TRP A 278 2.84 -11.00 -15.72
N THR A 279 2.95 -12.30 -15.39
CA THR A 279 2.25 -12.93 -14.28
C THR A 279 3.19 -13.79 -13.44
N TYR A 280 2.84 -13.99 -12.16
CA TYR A 280 3.41 -15.04 -11.32
C TYR A 280 2.54 -16.30 -11.47
N SER A 281 3.18 -17.43 -11.74
CA SER A 281 2.49 -18.73 -11.80
C SER A 281 2.50 -19.37 -10.43
N PHE A 282 1.44 -19.17 -9.67
CA PHE A 282 1.27 -19.79 -8.35
C PHE A 282 0.67 -21.20 -8.48
N PRO A 283 1.18 -22.20 -7.73
CA PRO A 283 0.51 -23.48 -7.59
C PRO A 283 -0.84 -23.33 -6.89
N GLU A 284 -1.75 -24.26 -7.13
CA GLU A 284 -3.10 -24.22 -6.57
C GLU A 284 -3.08 -24.25 -5.03
N SER A 285 -2.10 -24.92 -4.44
CA SER A 285 -1.91 -24.96 -2.99
C SER A 285 -1.81 -23.57 -2.32
N LEU A 286 -1.31 -22.54 -3.01
CA LEU A 286 -1.26 -21.15 -2.50
C LEU A 286 -2.56 -20.36 -2.74
N ARG A 287 -3.56 -20.99 -3.36
CA ARG A 287 -4.88 -20.40 -3.63
C ARG A 287 -6.01 -21.24 -3.06
N ARG A 288 -5.66 -22.31 -2.34
CA ARG A 288 -6.64 -23.25 -1.74
C ARG A 288 -7.61 -22.55 -0.79
N GLU A 289 -8.75 -23.16 -0.59
CA GLU A 289 -9.80 -22.69 0.30
C GLU A 289 -9.97 -23.58 1.53
N GLY A 290 -9.09 -24.53 1.68
CA GLY A 290 -9.04 -25.50 2.79
C GLY A 290 -7.62 -25.94 3.08
N CYS A 291 -7.51 -27.01 3.83
CA CYS A 291 -6.22 -27.54 4.29
C CYS A 291 -5.52 -28.50 3.30
N GLU A 292 -6.12 -28.83 2.17
CA GLU A 292 -5.54 -29.70 1.13
C GLU A 292 -4.77 -28.89 0.06
#